data_42afe2a7afcb9d63597ee34e58b47108
#
_entry.id   42afe2a7afcb9d63597ee34e58b47108
#
_cell.length_a   1.000
_cell.length_b   1.000
_cell.length_c   1.000
_cell.angle_alpha   90.00
_cell.angle_beta   90.00
_cell.angle_gamma   90.00
#
_symmetry.space_group_name_H-M   'P 1'
#
loop_
_entity.id
_entity.type
_entity.pdbx_description
1 polymer ?
#
loop_
_entity_poly.entity_id
_entity_poly.type
_entity_poly.pdbx_seq_one_letter_code
_entity_poly.pdbx_strand_id
1 'polypeptide(L)'
;MRRLMLLTVLALGASAARADNGFFYLGAGVVRNSLSDITALGGLPDLSNTSWKAFAGVRPLDWLAAEMDYIDLGSGSSSTSSSAGNVTAHADGKALAAYAVGFLPIPLPVVEIYGKAGLARWKLNGDVNSLVSPGSLSTNGTEFAWGIGVQAHISMFGARLEYENFNVPNTSGAKITSLSVFLNL
;
A
#
# COMPACT_ATOMS: atom_id res chain seq x y z
N MET A 1 -13.68 -14.31 -27.54
CA MET A 1 -12.33 -14.14 -28.07
C MET A 1 -11.67 -12.81 -27.66
N ARG A 2 -11.82 -12.35 -26.41
CA ARG A 2 -11.31 -11.03 -25.93
C ARG A 2 -10.35 -11.13 -24.73
N ARG A 3 -9.98 -12.37 -24.32
CA ARG A 3 -9.14 -12.62 -23.13
C ARG A 3 -7.71 -13.09 -23.45
N LEU A 4 -7.32 -13.14 -24.74
CA LEU A 4 -6.00 -13.65 -25.16
C LEU A 4 -5.01 -12.54 -25.52
N MET A 5 -5.40 -11.27 -25.50
CA MET A 5 -4.54 -10.14 -25.93
C MET A 5 -3.73 -9.48 -24.82
N LEU A 6 -3.96 -9.83 -23.55
CA LEU A 6 -3.24 -9.22 -22.43
C LEU A 6 -1.95 -9.95 -22.02
N LEU A 7 -1.72 -11.15 -22.55
CA LEU A 7 -0.52 -11.94 -22.21
C LEU A 7 0.67 -11.73 -23.16
N THR A 8 0.47 -11.08 -24.30
CA THR A 8 1.51 -10.94 -25.33
C THR A 8 2.41 -9.71 -25.16
N VAL A 9 2.06 -8.77 -24.30
CA VAL A 9 2.88 -7.57 -24.04
C VAL A 9 4.00 -7.83 -23.02
N LEU A 10 3.89 -8.86 -22.20
CA LEU A 10 4.92 -9.21 -21.21
C LEU A 10 6.14 -9.96 -21.78
N ALA A 11 6.08 -10.43 -23.02
CA ALA A 11 7.14 -11.29 -23.59
C ALA A 11 8.20 -10.55 -24.42
N LEU A 12 8.04 -9.26 -24.68
CA LEU A 12 8.94 -8.50 -25.56
C LEU A 12 10.00 -7.65 -24.83
N GLY A 13 10.03 -7.67 -23.50
CA GLY A 13 11.01 -6.93 -22.67
C GLY A 13 12.21 -7.74 -22.18
N ALA A 14 12.32 -9.03 -22.50
CA ALA A 14 13.27 -9.94 -21.86
C ALA A 14 14.72 -9.90 -22.38
N SER A 15 15.09 -8.96 -23.25
CA SER A 15 16.41 -9.00 -23.91
C SER A 15 17.39 -7.87 -23.55
N ALA A 16 17.13 -7.10 -22.51
CA ALA A 16 18.06 -6.03 -22.05
C ALA A 16 18.32 -6.06 -20.53
N ALA A 17 18.28 -7.22 -19.91
CA ALA A 17 18.66 -7.38 -18.51
C ALA A 17 20.18 -7.26 -18.36
N ARG A 18 20.69 -6.07 -18.14
CA ARG A 18 21.98 -5.88 -17.47
C ARG A 18 21.75 -6.09 -15.98
N ALA A 19 22.39 -7.12 -15.46
CA ALA A 19 22.17 -7.74 -14.15
C ALA A 19 22.82 -7.00 -12.99
N ASP A 20 22.77 -5.67 -12.91
CA ASP A 20 23.37 -4.98 -11.76
C ASP A 20 22.34 -4.60 -10.69
N ASN A 21 21.07 -4.42 -11.05
CA ASN A 21 20.01 -4.03 -10.11
C ASN A 21 18.80 -4.96 -10.03
N GLY A 22 18.89 -6.17 -10.61
CA GLY A 22 17.77 -7.10 -10.67
C GLY A 22 16.59 -6.62 -11.53
N PHE A 23 16.06 -7.47 -12.41
CA PHE A 23 14.87 -7.13 -13.22
C PHE A 23 13.58 -7.20 -12.40
N PHE A 24 13.54 -8.10 -11.42
CA PHE A 24 12.43 -8.26 -10.50
C PHE A 24 12.87 -7.90 -9.09
N TYR A 25 11.97 -7.35 -8.33
CA TYR A 25 12.16 -7.20 -6.89
C TYR A 25 10.87 -7.49 -6.13
N LEU A 26 11.02 -7.96 -4.92
CA LEU A 26 9.92 -8.20 -4.01
C LEU A 26 10.34 -7.88 -2.58
N GLY A 27 9.38 -7.41 -1.79
CA GLY A 27 9.68 -7.03 -0.42
C GLY A 27 8.46 -7.02 0.48
N ALA A 28 8.73 -6.86 1.75
CA ALA A 28 7.71 -6.68 2.77
C ALA A 28 8.21 -5.77 3.88
N GLY A 29 7.29 -5.15 4.59
CA GLY A 29 7.63 -4.22 5.64
C GLY A 29 6.49 -3.91 6.59
N VAL A 30 6.83 -3.15 7.61
CA VAL A 30 5.89 -2.61 8.59
C VAL A 30 5.44 -1.22 8.16
N VAL A 31 4.18 -0.95 8.40
CA VAL A 31 3.51 0.31 8.05
C VAL A 31 3.02 0.97 9.32
N ARG A 32 3.27 2.26 9.43
CA ARG A 32 2.65 3.10 10.45
C ARG A 32 1.65 4.03 9.76
N ASN A 33 0.39 3.92 10.15
CA ASN A 33 -0.70 4.73 9.62
C ASN A 33 -0.88 5.99 10.46
N SER A 34 -1.04 7.13 9.81
CA SER A 34 -1.52 8.38 10.42
C SER A 34 -2.91 8.67 9.89
N LEU A 35 -3.88 7.85 10.28
CA LEU A 35 -5.30 8.00 9.92
C LEU A 35 -6.04 8.74 11.06
N SER A 36 -5.57 9.93 11.41
CA SER A 36 -6.14 10.70 12.53
C SER A 36 -7.54 11.27 12.29
N ASP A 37 -8.06 11.22 11.05
CA ASP A 37 -9.30 11.90 10.66
C ASP A 37 -10.46 10.98 10.23
N ILE A 38 -10.41 9.68 10.51
CA ILE A 38 -11.52 8.75 10.19
C ILE A 38 -12.76 9.00 11.05
N THR A 39 -12.64 9.78 12.09
CA THR A 39 -13.78 10.22 12.90
C THR A 39 -14.88 10.92 12.08
N ALA A 40 -14.54 11.49 10.91
CA ALA A 40 -15.48 12.12 10.00
C ALA A 40 -16.40 11.12 9.25
N LEU A 41 -16.06 9.84 9.23
CA LEU A 41 -16.81 8.78 8.52
C LEU A 41 -17.73 7.96 9.45
N GLY A 42 -18.26 8.56 10.50
CA GLY A 42 -19.35 7.96 11.28
C GLY A 42 -18.94 7.13 12.49
N GLY A 43 -17.82 7.46 13.15
CA GLY A 43 -17.49 6.89 14.46
C GLY A 43 -16.88 5.49 14.42
N LEU A 44 -16.22 5.14 13.33
CA LEU A 44 -15.43 3.90 13.26
C LEU A 44 -14.21 4.01 14.19
N PRO A 45 -13.81 2.89 14.84
CA PRO A 45 -12.64 2.85 15.70
C PRO A 45 -11.36 3.14 14.91
N ASP A 46 -10.38 3.76 15.58
CA ASP A 46 -9.06 3.97 15.00
C ASP A 46 -8.43 2.63 14.61
N LEU A 47 -7.98 2.54 13.36
CA LEU A 47 -7.25 1.38 12.89
C LEU A 47 -5.90 1.28 13.62
N SER A 48 -5.43 0.07 13.84
CA SER A 48 -4.16 -0.19 14.50
C SER A 48 -3.03 0.66 13.93
N ASN A 49 -2.27 1.29 14.80
CA ASN A 49 -1.13 2.14 14.42
C ASN A 49 0.00 1.40 13.69
N THR A 50 -0.05 0.07 13.67
CA THR A 50 0.97 -0.77 13.03
C THR A 50 0.30 -1.83 12.17
N SER A 51 0.65 -1.84 10.91
CA SER A 51 0.20 -2.80 9.90
C SER A 51 1.37 -3.27 9.06
N TRP A 52 1.14 -4.02 8.01
CA TRP A 52 2.19 -4.52 7.14
C TRP A 52 1.86 -4.28 5.67
N LYS A 53 2.90 -4.28 4.85
CA LYS A 53 2.76 -4.27 3.40
C LYS A 53 3.69 -5.29 2.77
N ALA A 54 3.28 -5.79 1.60
CA ALA A 54 4.12 -6.54 0.69
C ALA A 54 4.08 -5.88 -0.68
N PHE A 55 5.18 -5.91 -1.39
CA PHE A 55 5.25 -5.33 -2.73
C PHE A 55 6.10 -6.20 -3.65
N ALA A 56 5.81 -6.10 -4.93
CA ALA A 56 6.58 -6.72 -5.99
C ALA A 56 6.63 -5.77 -7.19
N GLY A 57 7.76 -5.73 -7.88
CA GLY A 57 7.93 -4.86 -9.02
C GLY A 57 8.85 -5.44 -10.09
N VAL A 58 8.76 -4.81 -11.25
CA VAL A 58 9.64 -5.05 -12.40
C VAL A 58 10.34 -3.75 -12.75
N ARG A 59 11.65 -3.80 -12.95
CA ARG A 59 12.50 -2.64 -13.26
C ARG A 59 13.14 -2.82 -14.65
N PRO A 60 12.40 -2.52 -15.72
CA PRO A 60 12.91 -2.66 -17.08
C PRO A 60 14.00 -1.65 -17.44
N LEU A 61 14.07 -0.53 -16.73
CA LEU A 61 15.07 0.52 -16.92
C LEU A 61 15.66 0.94 -15.56
N ASP A 62 16.91 1.38 -15.53
CA ASP A 62 17.59 1.79 -14.29
C ASP A 62 16.87 2.93 -13.54
N TRP A 63 16.11 3.73 -14.26
CA TRP A 63 15.38 4.87 -13.72
C TRP A 63 13.87 4.67 -13.62
N LEU A 64 13.32 3.52 -14.12
CA LEU A 64 11.86 3.30 -14.17
C LEU A 64 11.50 1.88 -13.77
N ALA A 65 10.52 1.74 -12.89
CA ALA A 65 9.92 0.48 -12.53
C ALA A 65 8.38 0.56 -12.51
N ALA A 66 7.75 -0.61 -12.53
CA ALA A 66 6.34 -0.78 -12.20
C ALA A 66 6.24 -1.65 -10.94
N GLU A 67 5.43 -1.22 -9.99
CA GLU A 67 5.30 -1.85 -8.67
C GLU A 67 3.84 -2.10 -8.32
N MET A 68 3.57 -3.22 -7.66
CA MET A 68 2.28 -3.50 -7.04
C MET A 68 2.49 -3.68 -5.55
N ASP A 69 1.69 -2.96 -4.76
CA ASP A 69 1.71 -2.99 -3.30
C ASP A 69 0.41 -3.57 -2.78
N TYR A 70 0.50 -4.53 -1.89
CA TYR A 70 -0.58 -4.96 -1.03
C TYR A 70 -0.34 -4.40 0.38
N ILE A 71 -1.32 -3.68 0.91
CA ILE A 71 -1.22 -3.00 2.19
C ILE A 71 -2.37 -3.47 3.06
N ASP A 72 -2.04 -4.07 4.18
CA ASP A 72 -2.97 -4.31 5.27
C ASP A 72 -3.00 -3.05 6.13
N LEU A 73 -4.15 -2.41 6.20
CA LEU A 73 -4.33 -1.17 6.96
C LEU A 73 -4.60 -1.44 8.45
N GLY A 74 -4.57 -2.72 8.83
CA GLY A 74 -4.86 -3.16 10.18
C GLY A 74 -6.36 -3.28 10.46
N SER A 75 -6.66 -3.64 11.70
CA SER A 75 -8.02 -3.74 12.22
C SER A 75 -8.14 -2.96 13.51
N GLY A 76 -9.29 -2.35 13.73
CA GLY A 76 -9.63 -1.65 14.95
C GLY A 76 -10.93 -2.20 15.53
N SER A 77 -11.02 -2.21 16.85
CA SER A 77 -12.26 -2.52 17.55
C SER A 77 -12.52 -1.49 18.65
N SER A 78 -13.76 -1.05 18.73
CA SER A 78 -14.22 -0.18 19.81
C SER A 78 -15.46 -0.78 20.44
N SER A 79 -15.51 -0.80 21.75
CA SER A 79 -16.69 -1.24 22.50
C SER A 79 -17.16 -0.13 23.42
N THR A 80 -18.44 0.18 23.32
CA THR A 80 -19.09 1.15 24.19
C THR A 80 -20.22 0.47 24.94
N SER A 81 -20.19 0.58 26.28
CA SER A 81 -21.26 0.10 27.13
C SER A 81 -22.29 1.18 27.34
N SER A 82 -23.54 0.89 27.05
CA SER A 82 -24.68 1.76 27.27
C SER A 82 -25.71 1.04 28.15
N SER A 83 -26.62 1.78 28.77
CA SER A 83 -27.75 1.22 29.52
C SER A 83 -28.68 0.34 28.65
N ALA A 84 -28.57 0.42 27.33
CA ALA A 84 -29.29 -0.40 26.35
C ALA A 84 -28.48 -1.66 25.88
N GLY A 85 -27.29 -1.88 26.43
CA GLY A 85 -26.42 -3.02 26.07
C GLY A 85 -25.05 -2.60 25.53
N ASN A 86 -24.20 -3.58 25.32
CA ASN A 86 -22.87 -3.37 24.74
C ASN A 86 -22.96 -3.27 23.22
N VAL A 87 -22.35 -2.23 22.64
CA VAL A 87 -22.15 -2.05 21.22
C VAL A 87 -20.68 -2.28 20.91
N THR A 88 -20.37 -3.23 20.05
CA THR A 88 -19.01 -3.49 19.58
C THR A 88 -18.94 -3.19 18.08
N ALA A 89 -18.04 -2.31 17.68
CA ALA A 89 -17.73 -2.01 16.31
C ALA A 89 -16.35 -2.57 15.95
N HIS A 90 -16.27 -3.28 14.84
CA HIS A 90 -15.03 -3.74 14.22
C HIS A 90 -14.85 -3.08 12.87
N ALA A 91 -13.62 -2.70 12.56
CA ALA A 91 -13.25 -2.20 11.23
C ALA A 91 -11.96 -2.89 10.78
N ASP A 92 -11.92 -3.30 9.52
CA ASP A 92 -10.71 -3.77 8.85
C ASP A 92 -10.54 -3.09 7.51
N GLY A 93 -9.29 -2.84 7.12
CA GLY A 93 -8.95 -2.16 5.89
C GLY A 93 -7.84 -2.84 5.13
N LYS A 94 -7.97 -2.86 3.80
CA LYS A 94 -6.95 -3.38 2.88
C LYS A 94 -6.86 -2.49 1.67
N ALA A 95 -5.65 -2.34 1.11
CA ALA A 95 -5.44 -1.62 -0.13
C ALA A 95 -4.55 -2.44 -1.08
N LEU A 96 -4.85 -2.33 -2.36
CA LEU A 96 -4.01 -2.83 -3.45
C LEU A 96 -3.68 -1.64 -4.34
N ALA A 97 -2.41 -1.33 -4.50
CA ALA A 97 -1.96 -0.22 -5.33
C ALA A 97 -1.08 -0.69 -6.47
N ALA A 98 -1.11 0.06 -7.57
CA ALA A 98 -0.23 -0.13 -8.72
C ALA A 98 0.43 1.21 -9.05
N TYR A 99 1.76 1.21 -9.13
CA TYR A 99 2.57 2.41 -9.28
C TYR A 99 3.52 2.32 -10.47
N ALA A 100 3.75 3.47 -11.10
CA ALA A 100 4.99 3.74 -11.81
C ALA A 100 5.99 4.34 -10.81
N VAL A 101 7.21 3.82 -10.79
CA VAL A 101 8.28 4.23 -9.87
C VAL A 101 9.42 4.83 -10.67
N GLY A 102 9.78 6.07 -10.37
CA GLY A 102 10.91 6.77 -11.00
C GLY A 102 12.08 6.93 -10.02
N PHE A 103 13.24 6.42 -10.38
CA PHE A 103 14.47 6.53 -9.59
C PHE A 103 15.28 7.73 -10.04
N LEU A 104 15.76 8.52 -9.07
CA LEU A 104 16.64 9.64 -9.35
C LEU A 104 18.08 9.14 -9.61
N PRO A 105 18.72 9.57 -10.70
CA PRO A 105 20.09 9.19 -11.03
C PRO A 105 21.09 9.94 -10.13
N ILE A 106 21.25 9.50 -8.89
CA ILE A 106 22.24 10.04 -7.97
C ILE A 106 23.50 9.17 -8.01
N PRO A 107 24.71 9.75 -7.93
CA PRO A 107 25.96 9.01 -8.04
C PRO A 107 26.33 8.30 -6.71
N LEU A 108 25.38 7.65 -6.07
CA LEU A 108 25.58 6.86 -4.86
C LEU A 108 25.35 5.38 -5.19
N PRO A 109 26.38 4.52 -5.08
CA PRO A 109 26.27 3.15 -5.58
C PRO A 109 25.34 2.23 -4.79
N VAL A 110 24.96 2.62 -3.59
CA VAL A 110 24.16 1.79 -2.68
C VAL A 110 22.86 2.43 -2.24
N VAL A 111 22.66 3.74 -2.53
CA VAL A 111 21.47 4.48 -2.08
C VAL A 111 20.75 5.08 -3.28
N GLU A 112 19.45 4.87 -3.35
CA GLU A 112 18.59 5.42 -4.38
C GLU A 112 17.44 6.19 -3.74
N ILE A 113 17.10 7.34 -4.32
CA ILE A 113 15.90 8.10 -4.00
C ILE A 113 14.93 7.90 -5.16
N TYR A 114 13.67 7.73 -4.86
CA TYR A 114 12.65 7.52 -5.88
C TYR A 114 11.32 8.18 -5.50
N GLY A 115 10.52 8.43 -6.52
CA GLY A 115 9.12 8.79 -6.40
C GLY A 115 8.25 7.77 -7.09
N LYS A 116 7.03 7.58 -6.59
CA LYS A 116 6.05 6.70 -7.21
C LYS A 116 4.69 7.39 -7.31
N ALA A 117 3.95 7.07 -8.37
CA ALA A 117 2.61 7.57 -8.59
C ALA A 117 1.76 6.51 -9.29
N GLY A 118 0.48 6.43 -8.93
CA GLY A 118 -0.39 5.39 -9.45
C GLY A 118 -1.80 5.43 -8.91
N LEU A 119 -2.45 4.28 -8.90
CA LEU A 119 -3.81 4.11 -8.42
C LEU A 119 -3.83 3.06 -7.31
N ALA A 120 -4.55 3.37 -6.25
CA ALA A 120 -4.81 2.47 -5.14
C ALA A 120 -6.30 2.16 -5.04
N ARG A 121 -6.62 0.89 -4.99
CA ARG A 121 -7.96 0.39 -4.68
C ARG A 121 -7.97 -0.05 -3.23
N TRP A 122 -8.81 0.59 -2.44
CA TRP A 122 -9.00 0.27 -1.03
C TRP A 122 -10.37 -0.35 -0.78
N LYS A 123 -10.44 -1.16 0.27
CA LYS A 123 -11.66 -1.76 0.77
C LYS A 123 -11.65 -1.65 2.30
N LEU A 124 -12.71 -1.07 2.83
CA LEU A 124 -12.98 -0.99 4.26
C LEU A 124 -14.23 -1.80 4.54
N ASN A 125 -14.16 -2.69 5.52
CA ASN A 125 -15.32 -3.40 6.06
C ASN A 125 -15.51 -2.95 7.50
N GLY A 126 -16.74 -2.71 7.89
CA GLY A 126 -17.11 -2.39 9.25
C GLY A 126 -18.31 -3.22 9.66
N ASP A 127 -18.20 -3.86 10.83
CA ASP A 127 -19.29 -4.63 11.44
C ASP A 127 -19.65 -4.00 12.79
N VAL A 128 -20.95 -3.73 12.97
CA VAL A 128 -21.48 -3.25 14.23
C VAL A 128 -22.38 -4.32 14.82
N ASN A 129 -21.96 -4.88 15.95
CA ASN A 129 -22.76 -5.80 16.74
C ASN A 129 -23.46 -5.04 17.86
N SER A 130 -24.78 -4.91 17.73
CA SER A 130 -25.66 -4.33 18.73
C SER A 130 -26.88 -5.25 18.93
N LEU A 131 -27.36 -5.36 20.15
CA LEU A 131 -28.58 -6.12 20.48
C LEU A 131 -29.84 -5.54 19.83
N VAL A 132 -29.79 -4.26 19.39
CA VAL A 132 -30.94 -3.55 18.84
C VAL A 132 -30.93 -3.50 17.30
N SER A 133 -29.75 -3.44 16.68
CA SER A 133 -29.64 -3.38 15.22
C SER A 133 -28.20 -3.77 14.79
N PRO A 134 -27.96 -5.03 14.43
CA PRO A 134 -26.72 -5.41 13.79
C PRO A 134 -26.65 -4.81 12.38
N GLY A 135 -25.49 -4.29 12.02
CA GLY A 135 -25.25 -3.69 10.70
C GLY A 135 -23.85 -3.97 10.19
N SER A 136 -23.74 -4.22 8.90
CA SER A 136 -22.45 -4.29 8.21
C SER A 136 -22.35 -3.21 7.14
N LEU A 137 -21.21 -2.54 7.09
CA LEU A 137 -20.90 -1.53 6.08
C LEU A 137 -19.66 -2.00 5.31
N SER A 138 -19.74 -2.03 4.00
CA SER A 138 -18.58 -2.24 3.14
C SER A 138 -18.50 -1.09 2.15
N THR A 139 -17.37 -0.42 2.15
CA THR A 139 -17.09 0.64 1.17
C THR A 139 -15.75 0.38 0.49
N ASN A 140 -15.67 0.75 -0.77
CA ASN A 140 -14.47 0.62 -1.57
C ASN A 140 -14.36 1.81 -2.52
N GLY A 141 -13.14 2.11 -2.91
CA GLY A 141 -12.84 3.17 -3.87
C GLY A 141 -11.54 2.89 -4.62
N THR A 142 -11.35 3.65 -5.69
CA THR A 142 -10.07 3.66 -6.42
C THR A 142 -9.65 5.11 -6.52
N GLU A 143 -8.48 5.42 -5.98
CA GLU A 143 -8.01 6.78 -5.82
C GLU A 143 -6.57 6.90 -6.31
N PHE A 144 -6.20 8.12 -6.65
CA PHE A 144 -4.80 8.43 -6.95
C PHE A 144 -3.95 8.32 -5.69
N ALA A 145 -2.81 7.65 -5.83
CA ALA A 145 -1.83 7.50 -4.77
C ALA A 145 -0.44 7.92 -5.28
N TRP A 146 0.34 8.52 -4.41
CA TRP A 146 1.71 8.88 -4.70
C TRP A 146 2.58 8.64 -3.47
N GLY A 147 3.88 8.51 -3.68
CA GLY A 147 4.83 8.34 -2.60
C GLY A 147 6.23 8.76 -2.99
N ILE A 148 7.05 8.95 -1.97
CA ILE A 148 8.49 9.15 -2.10
C ILE A 148 9.20 8.18 -1.16
N GLY A 149 10.40 7.75 -1.55
CA GLY A 149 11.15 6.84 -0.74
C GLY A 149 12.66 6.95 -0.96
N VAL A 150 13.36 6.38 -0.01
CA VAL A 150 14.79 6.12 -0.10
C VAL A 150 15.02 4.64 0.15
N GLN A 151 15.86 4.03 -0.68
CA GLN A 151 16.27 2.65 -0.50
C GLN A 151 17.78 2.52 -0.55
N ALA A 152 18.28 1.53 0.18
CA ALA A 152 19.66 1.13 0.12
C ALA A 152 19.73 -0.37 -0.12
N HIS A 153 20.65 -0.83 -0.96
CA HIS A 153 20.84 -2.25 -1.23
C HIS A 153 22.31 -2.62 -1.24
N ILE A 154 22.57 -3.85 -0.82
CA ILE A 154 23.88 -4.49 -0.88
C ILE A 154 23.67 -5.85 -1.50
N SER A 155 24.21 -6.06 -2.70
CA SER A 155 23.93 -7.25 -3.50
C SER A 155 22.40 -7.40 -3.72
N MET A 156 21.86 -8.56 -3.46
CA MET A 156 20.43 -8.86 -3.64
C MET A 156 19.52 -8.33 -2.52
N PHE A 157 20.07 -7.93 -1.37
CA PHE A 157 19.28 -7.49 -0.22
C PHE A 157 19.22 -5.98 -0.11
N GLY A 158 18.04 -5.45 0.20
CA GLY A 158 17.87 -4.03 0.41
C GLY A 158 16.89 -3.70 1.53
N ALA A 159 16.98 -2.46 1.98
CA ALA A 159 16.03 -1.85 2.91
C ALA A 159 15.49 -0.56 2.31
N ARG A 160 14.22 -0.24 2.61
CA ARG A 160 13.47 0.86 2.00
C ARG A 160 12.66 1.58 3.06
N LEU A 161 12.74 2.91 3.06
CA LEU A 161 11.87 3.80 3.84
C LEU A 161 11.01 4.59 2.86
N GLU A 162 9.69 4.58 3.04
CA GLU A 162 8.73 5.23 2.16
C GLU A 162 7.73 6.08 2.94
N TYR A 163 7.28 7.14 2.28
CA TYR A 163 6.11 7.90 2.64
C TYR A 163 5.12 7.87 1.47
N GLU A 164 3.89 7.46 1.74
CA GLU A 164 2.83 7.36 0.73
C GLU A 164 1.61 8.15 1.16
N ASN A 165 0.93 8.73 0.19
CA ASN A 165 -0.30 9.48 0.38
C ASN A 165 -1.36 8.96 -0.59
N PHE A 166 -2.53 8.63 -0.05
CA PHE A 166 -3.71 8.20 -0.79
C PHE A 166 -4.75 9.32 -0.75
N ASN A 167 -5.15 9.83 -1.91
CA ASN A 167 -6.17 10.87 -2.01
C ASN A 167 -7.56 10.27 -1.78
N VAL A 168 -7.94 10.09 -0.51
CA VAL A 168 -9.27 9.62 -0.16
C VAL A 168 -10.23 10.81 -0.14
N PRO A 169 -11.32 10.82 -0.96
CA PRO A 169 -12.28 11.91 -0.99
C PRO A 169 -12.89 12.20 0.37
N ASN A 170 -13.10 13.48 0.67
CA ASN A 170 -13.66 13.99 1.92
C ASN A 170 -12.82 13.72 3.18
N THR A 171 -11.53 13.45 3.01
CA THR A 171 -10.56 13.33 4.11
C THR A 171 -9.30 14.14 3.80
N SER A 172 -8.43 14.34 4.78
CA SER A 172 -7.09 14.93 4.58
C SER A 172 -6.11 13.99 3.86
N GLY A 173 -6.63 12.89 3.26
CA GLY A 173 -5.85 11.82 2.68
C GLY A 173 -5.34 10.82 3.74
N ALA A 174 -5.15 9.58 3.34
CA ALA A 174 -4.49 8.59 4.17
C ALA A 174 -2.98 8.66 3.96
N LYS A 175 -2.24 8.94 5.02
CA LYS A 175 -0.77 9.05 5.00
C LYS A 175 -0.18 7.84 5.69
N ILE A 176 0.75 7.17 5.02
CA ILE A 176 1.44 6.03 5.59
C ILE A 176 2.96 6.21 5.48
N THR A 177 3.66 5.75 6.50
CA THR A 177 5.13 5.63 6.48
C THR A 177 5.47 4.16 6.66
N SER A 178 6.35 3.62 5.84
CA SER A 178 6.73 2.21 5.90
C SER A 178 8.23 2.02 5.92
N LEU A 179 8.66 1.00 6.65
CA LEU A 179 10.02 0.47 6.64
C LEU A 179 9.96 -0.98 6.15
N SER A 180 10.67 -1.26 5.08
CA SER A 180 10.59 -2.54 4.38
C SER A 180 11.97 -3.10 4.09
N VAL A 181 12.04 -4.42 3.92
CA VAL A 181 13.18 -5.13 3.34
C VAL A 181 12.77 -5.71 2.00
N PHE A 182 13.71 -5.82 1.08
CA PHE A 182 13.42 -6.36 -0.25
C PHE A 182 14.60 -7.16 -0.82
N LEU A 183 14.28 -7.95 -1.84
CA LEU A 183 15.23 -8.75 -2.61
C LEU A 183 15.16 -8.29 -4.06
N ASN A 184 16.32 -8.05 -4.66
CA ASN A 184 16.53 -7.90 -6.11
C ASN A 184 16.86 -9.27 -6.70
N LEU A 185 16.15 -9.65 -7.79
CA LEU A 185 16.21 -10.95 -8.45
C LEU A 185 16.58 -10.82 -9.93
#